data_18e042f575f76dfbb025df8af0d5002a
#
_entry.id   18e042f575f76dfbb025df8af0d5002a
#
_cell.length_a   1.000
_cell.length_b   1.000
_cell.length_c   1.000
_cell.angle_alpha   90.00
_cell.angle_beta   90.00
_cell.angle_gamma   90.00
#
_symmetry.space_group_name_H-M   'P 1'
#
loop_
_entity.id
_entity.type
_entity.pdbx_description
1 polymer ?
#
loop_
_entity_poly.entity_id
_entity_poly.type
_entity_poly.pdbx_seq_one_letter_code
_entity_poly.pdbx_strand_id
1 'polypeptide(L)'
;MTNTFDIISIGSATRDVFLGLDDFKVIESSDFVTGKGLCFPLGSKLEIKKIVFTSGGGGTNAAVTFARQALKTACIGVVGDDLNGRELLNELSGEGINVDYFQKHGDDYTAYSVILVDRSGERTILSHKGEGQHFDAGKIIFDEMKTKWVFLDSLGGHYDLLEKAVNWAVANGVKITINPGGKELGHGLEKLRPLLKHFSIFWLNQEEAAGL
;
A
#
# COMPACT_ATOMS: atom_id res chain seq x y z
N MET A 1 -4.80 10.19 26.55
CA MET A 1 -4.17 8.87 26.84
C MET A 1 -3.40 8.46 25.61
N THR A 2 -2.11 8.21 25.72
CA THR A 2 -1.29 7.73 24.59
C THR A 2 -1.72 6.33 24.19
N ASN A 3 -2.20 6.15 22.96
CA ASN A 3 -2.53 4.83 22.42
C ASN A 3 -1.27 4.00 22.26
N THR A 4 -1.26 2.79 22.85
CA THR A 4 -0.13 1.86 22.74
C THR A 4 -0.49 0.74 21.78
N PHE A 5 0.37 0.50 20.80
CA PHE A 5 0.22 -0.53 19.77
C PHE A 5 1.36 -1.57 19.86
N ASP A 6 1.14 -2.74 19.32
CA ASP A 6 2.22 -3.71 19.09
C ASP A 6 2.98 -3.35 17.81
N ILE A 7 2.24 -2.90 16.77
CA ILE A 7 2.80 -2.47 15.49
C ILE A 7 1.97 -1.35 14.87
N ILE A 8 2.66 -0.42 14.22
CA ILE A 8 2.07 0.61 13.37
C ILE A 8 2.52 0.34 11.94
N SER A 9 1.57 0.20 11.01
CA SER A 9 1.82 0.10 9.58
C SER A 9 1.66 1.48 8.93
N ILE A 10 2.64 1.92 8.16
CA ILE A 10 2.61 3.19 7.42
C ILE A 10 2.85 2.87 5.95
N GLY A 11 1.93 3.25 5.08
CA GLY A 11 2.11 2.96 3.66
C GLY A 11 0.87 3.11 2.81
N SER A 12 0.93 2.56 1.63
CA SER A 12 -0.12 2.67 0.62
C SER A 12 -1.45 2.05 1.08
N ALA A 13 -2.52 2.75 0.74
CA ALA A 13 -3.90 2.36 0.97
C ALA A 13 -4.68 2.54 -0.34
N THR A 14 -5.32 1.49 -0.81
CA THR A 14 -6.00 1.44 -2.12
C THR A 14 -7.36 0.77 -1.97
N ARG A 15 -8.36 1.24 -2.68
CA ARG A 15 -9.61 0.49 -2.87
C ARG A 15 -9.45 -0.41 -4.08
N ASP A 16 -9.48 -1.71 -3.89
CA ASP A 16 -9.31 -2.68 -4.96
C ASP A 16 -10.66 -3.31 -5.35
N VAL A 17 -10.90 -3.45 -6.65
CA VAL A 17 -12.01 -4.24 -7.20
C VAL A 17 -11.48 -5.35 -8.08
N PHE A 18 -11.77 -6.59 -7.71
CA PHE A 18 -11.45 -7.77 -8.48
C PHE A 18 -12.62 -8.10 -9.39
N LEU A 19 -12.35 -8.22 -10.69
CA LEU A 19 -13.32 -8.57 -11.70
C LEU A 19 -12.97 -9.92 -12.33
N GLY A 20 -13.83 -10.91 -12.11
CA GLY A 20 -13.77 -12.18 -12.82
C GLY A 20 -14.56 -12.07 -14.12
N LEU A 21 -13.89 -12.27 -15.25
CA LEU A 21 -14.43 -12.19 -16.59
C LEU A 21 -14.18 -13.52 -17.31
N ASP A 22 -15.16 -13.95 -18.13
CA ASP A 22 -15.01 -15.14 -18.98
C ASP A 22 -14.77 -14.77 -20.45
N ASP A 23 -15.20 -13.57 -20.87
CA ASP A 23 -15.27 -13.15 -22.26
C ASP A 23 -14.10 -12.22 -22.65
N PHE A 24 -12.87 -12.66 -22.36
CA PHE A 24 -11.68 -12.00 -22.89
C PHE A 24 -10.81 -12.99 -23.65
N LYS A 25 -9.96 -12.47 -24.51
CA LYS A 25 -9.01 -13.26 -25.28
C LYS A 25 -7.60 -12.94 -24.82
N VAL A 26 -6.86 -13.99 -24.46
CA VAL A 26 -5.40 -13.86 -24.28
C VAL A 26 -4.74 -14.08 -25.63
N ILE A 27 -3.91 -13.14 -26.05
CA ILE A 27 -3.11 -13.23 -27.28
C ILE A 27 -1.63 -13.25 -26.92
N GLU A 28 -0.86 -13.99 -27.69
CA GLU A 28 0.61 -14.00 -27.59
C GLU A 28 1.17 -12.99 -28.60
N SER A 29 2.04 -12.09 -28.16
CA SER A 29 2.74 -11.13 -29.00
C SER A 29 4.02 -10.68 -28.32
N SER A 30 5.06 -10.49 -29.11
CA SER A 30 6.32 -9.88 -28.70
C SER A 30 6.20 -8.39 -28.33
N ASP A 31 5.08 -7.75 -28.64
CA ASP A 31 4.80 -6.36 -28.26
C ASP A 31 4.56 -6.21 -26.76
N PHE A 32 4.23 -7.30 -26.07
CA PHE A 32 4.04 -7.31 -24.62
C PHE A 32 5.29 -7.79 -23.89
N VAL A 33 5.70 -7.08 -22.85
CA VAL A 33 6.85 -7.46 -22.01
C VAL A 33 6.71 -8.88 -21.46
N THR A 34 5.48 -9.27 -21.10
CA THR A 34 5.16 -10.62 -20.59
C THR A 34 4.94 -11.66 -21.71
N GLY A 35 5.05 -11.26 -22.97
CA GLY A 35 4.72 -12.11 -24.13
C GLY A 35 3.23 -12.36 -24.35
N LYS A 36 2.36 -11.87 -23.46
CA LYS A 36 0.91 -12.08 -23.51
C LYS A 36 0.14 -10.81 -23.21
N GLY A 37 -0.99 -10.62 -23.89
CA GLY A 37 -1.90 -9.50 -23.67
C GLY A 37 -3.34 -9.95 -23.45
N LEU A 38 -4.03 -9.25 -22.58
CA LEU A 38 -5.47 -9.40 -22.36
C LEU A 38 -6.22 -8.49 -23.32
N CYS A 39 -7.09 -9.06 -24.15
CA CYS A 39 -7.80 -8.33 -25.19
C CYS A 39 -9.31 -8.43 -25.01
N PHE A 40 -9.97 -7.29 -25.27
CA PHE A 40 -11.41 -7.16 -25.30
C PHE A 40 -11.88 -6.67 -26.68
N PRO A 41 -13.05 -7.10 -27.16
CA PRO A 41 -13.62 -6.54 -28.38
C PRO A 41 -13.94 -5.05 -28.18
N LEU A 42 -13.42 -4.21 -29.06
CA LEU A 42 -13.68 -2.77 -28.99
C LEU A 42 -15.17 -2.49 -29.16
N GLY A 43 -15.74 -1.62 -28.31
CA GLY A 43 -17.14 -1.25 -28.34
C GLY A 43 -18.12 -2.30 -27.79
N SER A 44 -17.62 -3.43 -27.28
CA SER A 44 -18.50 -4.45 -26.69
C SER A 44 -18.89 -4.12 -25.25
N LYS A 45 -20.01 -4.70 -24.81
CA LYS A 45 -20.45 -4.75 -23.41
C LYS A 45 -20.18 -6.15 -22.90
N LEU A 46 -19.32 -6.26 -21.90
CA LEU A 46 -18.94 -7.54 -21.30
C LEU A 46 -19.64 -7.73 -19.95
N GLU A 47 -20.05 -8.96 -19.67
CA GLU A 47 -20.67 -9.31 -18.41
C GLU A 47 -19.60 -9.69 -17.38
N ILE A 48 -19.64 -9.05 -16.21
CA ILE A 48 -18.80 -9.41 -15.07
C ILE A 48 -19.46 -10.58 -14.34
N LYS A 49 -18.77 -11.71 -14.24
CA LYS A 49 -19.27 -12.92 -13.55
C LYS A 49 -19.07 -12.85 -12.04
N LYS A 50 -18.00 -12.19 -11.61
CA LYS A 50 -17.68 -12.05 -10.18
C LYS A 50 -17.09 -10.67 -9.95
N ILE A 51 -17.59 -10.02 -8.91
CA ILE A 51 -17.02 -8.77 -8.43
C ILE A 51 -16.73 -8.87 -6.94
N VAL A 52 -15.55 -8.44 -6.51
CA VAL A 52 -15.17 -8.37 -5.10
C VAL A 52 -14.51 -7.02 -4.85
N PHE A 53 -15.02 -6.29 -3.87
CA PHE A 53 -14.41 -5.07 -3.37
C PHE A 53 -13.67 -5.36 -2.08
N THR A 54 -12.47 -4.81 -1.92
CA THR A 54 -11.67 -4.96 -0.70
C THR A 54 -10.70 -3.81 -0.54
N SER A 55 -10.18 -3.65 0.66
CA SER A 55 -8.99 -2.83 0.89
C SER A 55 -7.78 -3.48 0.23
N GLY A 56 -6.89 -2.67 -0.31
CA GLY A 56 -5.60 -3.04 -0.91
C GLY A 56 -4.55 -1.99 -0.58
N GLY A 57 -3.35 -2.20 -1.09
CA GLY A 57 -2.17 -1.42 -0.76
C GLY A 57 -1.32 -2.14 0.29
N GLY A 58 0.02 -2.01 0.18
CA GLY A 58 0.93 -2.78 1.03
C GLY A 58 0.82 -2.40 2.51
N GLY A 59 0.61 -1.10 2.81
CA GLY A 59 0.41 -0.62 4.18
C GLY A 59 -0.83 -1.20 4.84
N THR A 60 -1.96 -1.22 4.14
CA THR A 60 -3.22 -1.76 4.66
C THR A 60 -3.20 -3.30 4.72
N ASN A 61 -2.65 -3.96 3.71
CA ASN A 61 -2.53 -5.43 3.68
C ASN A 61 -1.68 -5.94 4.85
N ALA A 62 -0.58 -5.26 5.15
CA ALA A 62 0.26 -5.56 6.30
C ALA A 62 -0.51 -5.34 7.61
N ALA A 63 -1.23 -4.21 7.74
CA ALA A 63 -2.02 -3.91 8.92
C ALA A 63 -3.09 -4.99 9.20
N VAL A 64 -3.82 -5.42 8.16
CA VAL A 64 -4.82 -6.50 8.27
C VAL A 64 -4.15 -7.81 8.69
N THR A 65 -2.99 -8.12 8.09
CA THR A 65 -2.22 -9.31 8.45
C THR A 65 -1.83 -9.30 9.94
N PHE A 66 -1.33 -8.18 10.44
CA PHE A 66 -0.96 -8.03 11.85
C PHE A 66 -2.16 -8.11 12.79
N ALA A 67 -3.26 -7.45 12.45
CA ALA A 67 -4.48 -7.49 13.26
C ALA A 67 -5.05 -8.91 13.36
N ARG A 68 -5.08 -9.66 12.25
CA ARG A 68 -5.51 -11.07 12.22
C ARG A 68 -4.58 -12.01 12.98
N GLN A 69 -3.33 -11.59 13.27
CA GLN A 69 -2.42 -12.28 14.18
C GLN A 69 -2.58 -11.80 15.65
N ALA A 70 -3.69 -11.13 15.96
CA ALA A 70 -4.03 -10.60 17.27
C ALA A 70 -3.05 -9.53 17.81
N LEU A 71 -2.30 -8.87 16.95
CA LEU A 71 -1.48 -7.72 17.34
C LEU A 71 -2.36 -6.47 17.40
N LYS A 72 -2.18 -5.65 18.42
CA LYS A 72 -2.83 -4.34 18.51
C LYS A 72 -2.20 -3.41 17.48
N THR A 73 -2.93 -3.17 16.38
CA THR A 73 -2.41 -2.55 15.17
C THR A 73 -3.04 -1.18 14.94
N ALA A 74 -2.21 -0.22 14.52
CA ALA A 74 -2.66 1.01 13.87
C ALA A 74 -2.16 1.03 12.41
N CYS A 75 -2.90 1.74 11.56
CA CYS A 75 -2.49 1.98 10.18
C CYS A 75 -2.48 3.48 9.90
N ILE A 76 -1.46 3.94 9.18
CA ILE A 76 -1.31 5.30 8.69
C ILE A 76 -1.21 5.23 7.17
N GLY A 77 -2.11 5.89 6.52
CA GLY A 77 -2.19 5.99 5.08
C GLY A 77 -2.84 7.30 4.65
N VAL A 78 -3.07 7.43 3.37
CA VAL A 78 -3.77 8.59 2.80
C VAL A 78 -4.95 8.09 1.98
N VAL A 79 -6.09 8.73 2.15
CA VAL A 79 -7.30 8.49 1.36
C VAL A 79 -7.89 9.82 0.88
N GLY A 80 -8.66 9.76 -0.20
CA GLY A 80 -9.50 10.88 -0.62
C GLY A 80 -10.71 11.08 0.31
N ASP A 81 -11.27 12.28 0.34
CA ASP A 81 -12.55 12.53 1.02
C ASP A 81 -13.73 12.07 0.12
N ASP A 82 -13.76 10.80 -0.21
CA ASP A 82 -14.74 10.19 -1.08
C ASP A 82 -15.37 8.92 -0.45
N LEU A 83 -16.27 8.29 -1.21
CA LEU A 83 -16.95 7.06 -0.76
C LEU A 83 -15.96 5.91 -0.58
N ASN A 84 -15.00 5.75 -1.50
CA ASN A 84 -14.02 4.67 -1.46
C ASN A 84 -13.09 4.79 -0.24
N GLY A 85 -12.66 6.01 0.10
CA GLY A 85 -11.89 6.27 1.30
C GLY A 85 -12.65 5.93 2.58
N ARG A 86 -13.93 6.30 2.65
CA ARG A 86 -14.79 5.95 3.80
C ARG A 86 -14.98 4.44 3.94
N GLU A 87 -15.27 3.74 2.84
CA GLU A 87 -15.43 2.28 2.86
C GLU A 87 -14.13 1.55 3.22
N LEU A 88 -12.99 2.02 2.72
CA LEU A 88 -11.67 1.46 3.08
C LEU A 88 -11.42 1.60 4.59
N LEU A 89 -11.65 2.78 5.16
CA LEU A 89 -11.46 3.01 6.60
C LEU A 89 -12.44 2.18 7.44
N ASN A 90 -13.69 2.01 7.00
CA ASN A 90 -14.69 1.17 7.68
C ASN A 90 -14.24 -0.30 7.67
N GLU A 91 -13.74 -0.80 6.55
CA GLU A 91 -13.23 -2.17 6.42
C GLU A 91 -12.06 -2.42 7.36
N LEU A 92 -11.08 -1.52 7.40
CA LEU A 92 -9.94 -1.62 8.32
C LEU A 92 -10.36 -1.56 9.79
N SER A 93 -11.29 -0.67 10.12
CA SER A 93 -11.85 -0.58 11.48
C SER A 93 -12.58 -1.86 11.85
N GLY A 94 -13.29 -2.49 10.92
CA GLY A 94 -13.94 -3.79 11.09
C GLY A 94 -12.97 -4.94 11.39
N GLU A 95 -11.73 -4.85 10.92
CA GLU A 95 -10.63 -5.76 11.24
C GLU A 95 -9.94 -5.42 12.60
N GLY A 96 -10.46 -4.44 13.33
CA GLY A 96 -9.93 -4.03 14.64
C GLY A 96 -8.68 -3.15 14.57
N ILE A 97 -8.40 -2.56 13.41
CA ILE A 97 -7.26 -1.68 13.17
C ILE A 97 -7.63 -0.25 13.56
N ASN A 98 -6.78 0.44 14.32
CA ASN A 98 -6.94 1.87 14.55
C ASN A 98 -6.57 2.65 13.29
N VAL A 99 -7.50 3.47 12.82
CA VAL A 99 -7.40 4.29 11.60
C VAL A 99 -7.41 5.80 11.88
N ASP A 100 -7.33 6.22 13.14
CA ASP A 100 -7.42 7.64 13.55
C ASP A 100 -6.30 8.51 12.96
N TYR A 101 -5.20 7.87 12.53
CA TYR A 101 -4.03 8.56 11.99
C TYR A 101 -4.02 8.63 10.45
N PHE A 102 -5.08 8.20 9.79
CA PHE A 102 -5.20 8.36 8.35
C PHE A 102 -5.34 9.84 7.96
N GLN A 103 -4.62 10.21 6.92
CA GLN A 103 -4.78 11.53 6.31
C GLN A 103 -5.92 11.48 5.29
N LYS A 104 -6.74 12.54 5.28
CA LYS A 104 -7.81 12.71 4.29
C LYS A 104 -7.55 13.97 3.50
N HIS A 105 -7.54 13.85 2.20
CA HIS A 105 -7.37 14.95 1.27
C HIS A 105 -8.58 15.01 0.32
N GLY A 106 -8.86 16.18 -0.21
CA GLY A 106 -10.03 16.39 -1.08
C GLY A 106 -9.69 16.79 -2.51
N ASP A 107 -8.41 16.80 -2.86
CA ASP A 107 -7.94 17.28 -4.16
C ASP A 107 -8.06 16.22 -5.25
N ASP A 108 -8.02 14.93 -4.89
CA ASP A 108 -8.18 13.79 -5.80
C ASP A 108 -8.93 12.65 -5.08
N TYR A 109 -9.23 11.58 -5.81
CA TYR A 109 -9.90 10.40 -5.30
C TYR A 109 -8.95 9.52 -4.50
N THR A 110 -9.53 8.68 -3.63
CA THR A 110 -8.80 7.55 -3.01
C THR A 110 -8.16 6.68 -4.09
N ALA A 111 -6.94 6.21 -3.86
CA ALA A 111 -6.28 5.28 -4.76
C ALA A 111 -7.18 4.07 -5.06
N TYR A 112 -7.26 3.68 -6.32
CA TYR A 112 -8.22 2.69 -6.80
C TYR A 112 -7.58 1.76 -7.83
N SER A 113 -7.83 0.45 -7.68
CA SER A 113 -7.35 -0.54 -8.63
C SER A 113 -8.51 -1.38 -9.18
N VAL A 114 -8.54 -1.54 -10.50
CA VAL A 114 -9.36 -2.55 -11.17
C VAL A 114 -8.46 -3.72 -11.52
N ILE A 115 -8.73 -4.88 -10.92
CA ILE A 115 -7.91 -6.09 -11.05
C ILE A 115 -8.70 -7.10 -11.88
N LEU A 116 -8.26 -7.28 -13.10
CA LEU A 116 -8.82 -8.25 -14.03
C LEU A 116 -8.14 -9.59 -13.81
N VAL A 117 -8.91 -10.58 -13.42
CA VAL A 117 -8.38 -11.93 -13.12
C VAL A 117 -8.83 -12.89 -14.20
N ASP A 118 -7.89 -13.59 -14.81
CA ASP A 118 -8.17 -14.61 -15.81
C ASP A 118 -8.45 -15.98 -15.19
N ARG A 119 -8.82 -16.96 -16.01
CA ARG A 119 -9.13 -18.34 -15.58
C ARG A 119 -7.90 -19.08 -15.04
N SER A 120 -6.69 -18.66 -15.38
CA SER A 120 -5.43 -19.22 -14.88
C SER A 120 -5.02 -18.65 -13.51
N GLY A 121 -5.68 -17.56 -13.08
CA GLY A 121 -5.33 -16.80 -11.88
C GLY A 121 -4.34 -15.69 -12.14
N GLU A 122 -3.89 -15.49 -13.39
CA GLU A 122 -3.09 -14.33 -13.79
C GLU A 122 -3.93 -13.06 -13.72
N ARG A 123 -3.27 -11.93 -13.48
CA ARG A 123 -3.97 -10.67 -13.27
C ARG A 123 -3.36 -9.51 -14.04
N THR A 124 -4.23 -8.63 -14.51
CA THR A 124 -3.85 -7.31 -15.01
C THR A 124 -4.45 -6.25 -14.11
N ILE A 125 -3.65 -5.30 -13.67
CA ILE A 125 -4.07 -4.26 -12.74
C ILE A 125 -4.10 -2.92 -13.45
N LEU A 126 -5.27 -2.28 -13.47
CA LEU A 126 -5.45 -0.88 -13.87
C LEU A 126 -5.49 -0.06 -12.59
N SER A 127 -4.49 0.79 -12.37
CA SER A 127 -4.32 1.50 -11.10
C SER A 127 -4.38 3.00 -11.28
N HIS A 128 -5.26 3.64 -10.50
CA HIS A 128 -5.27 5.07 -10.24
C HIS A 128 -4.67 5.32 -8.86
N LYS A 129 -3.59 6.09 -8.79
CA LYS A 129 -2.86 6.30 -7.53
C LYS A 129 -3.54 7.33 -6.61
N GLY A 130 -4.22 8.31 -7.19
CA GLY A 130 -4.98 9.33 -6.44
C GLY A 130 -4.21 9.89 -5.25
N GLU A 131 -4.94 10.17 -4.19
CA GLU A 131 -4.37 10.69 -2.93
C GLU A 131 -3.41 9.73 -2.24
N GLY A 132 -3.45 8.45 -2.51
CA GLY A 132 -2.63 7.44 -1.84
C GLY A 132 -1.11 7.64 -1.93
N GLN A 133 -0.64 8.61 -2.72
CA GLN A 133 0.77 9.01 -2.82
C GLN A 133 1.09 10.35 -2.15
N HIS A 134 0.09 11.06 -1.62
CA HIS A 134 0.22 12.44 -1.15
C HIS A 134 0.33 12.52 0.38
N PHE A 135 1.32 11.82 0.95
CA PHE A 135 1.61 11.94 2.37
C PHE A 135 2.08 13.34 2.74
N ASP A 136 1.48 13.91 3.77
CA ASP A 136 1.99 15.09 4.45
C ASP A 136 2.75 14.67 5.72
N ALA A 137 4.08 14.65 5.64
CA ALA A 137 4.93 14.27 6.77
C ALA A 137 4.73 15.20 7.98
N GLY A 138 4.30 16.45 7.76
CA GLY A 138 4.02 17.43 8.81
C GLY A 138 2.82 17.03 9.68
N LYS A 139 1.83 16.39 9.09
CA LYS A 139 0.59 15.98 9.78
C LYS A 139 0.73 14.68 10.59
N ILE A 140 1.81 13.92 10.43
CA ILE A 140 2.03 12.71 11.23
C ILE A 140 2.72 13.09 12.53
N ILE A 141 1.99 13.00 13.64
CA ILE A 141 2.48 13.34 14.99
C ILE A 141 2.92 12.05 15.68
N PHE A 142 4.15 11.62 15.39
CA PHE A 142 4.72 10.39 15.94
C PHE A 142 4.80 10.37 17.46
N ASP A 143 5.00 11.53 18.11
CA ASP A 143 5.14 11.64 19.57
C ASP A 143 3.87 11.26 20.35
N GLU A 144 2.72 11.23 19.69
CA GLU A 144 1.45 10.76 20.27
C GLU A 144 1.31 9.23 20.22
N MET A 145 2.24 8.53 19.59
CA MET A 145 2.17 7.09 19.33
C MET A 145 3.18 6.33 20.19
N LYS A 146 2.74 5.19 20.71
CA LYS A 146 3.64 4.21 21.38
C LYS A 146 3.48 2.87 20.71
N THR A 147 4.59 2.30 20.24
CA THR A 147 4.59 0.98 19.61
C THR A 147 5.91 0.25 19.82
N LYS A 148 5.91 -1.06 19.60
CA LYS A 148 7.13 -1.90 19.62
C LYS A 148 7.77 -1.97 18.22
N TRP A 149 6.95 -1.90 17.17
CA TRP A 149 7.37 -2.04 15.79
C TRP A 149 6.70 -1.00 14.91
N VAL A 150 7.41 -0.56 13.90
CA VAL A 150 6.85 0.14 12.76
C VAL A 150 7.14 -0.66 11.47
N PHE A 151 6.11 -0.88 10.68
CA PHE A 151 6.21 -1.40 9.31
C PHE A 151 6.03 -0.24 8.34
N LEU A 152 7.02 -0.05 7.48
CA LEU A 152 7.00 0.95 6.42
C LEU A 152 6.81 0.23 5.08
N ASP A 153 5.79 0.60 4.34
CA ASP A 153 5.57 0.18 2.95
C ASP A 153 5.96 1.32 2.01
N SER A 154 5.53 1.28 0.77
CA SER A 154 5.68 2.40 -0.16
C SER A 154 5.02 3.67 0.39
N LEU A 155 5.82 4.71 0.54
CA LEU A 155 5.42 6.03 1.02
C LEU A 155 5.24 7.03 -0.14
N GLY A 156 5.07 6.53 -1.38
CA GLY A 156 4.92 7.37 -2.56
C GLY A 156 6.21 8.09 -3.01
N GLY A 157 7.37 7.71 -2.46
CA GLY A 157 8.66 8.34 -2.71
C GLY A 157 8.96 9.51 -1.77
N HIS A 158 8.16 9.73 -0.71
CA HIS A 158 8.38 10.77 0.30
C HIS A 158 9.56 10.41 1.22
N TYR A 159 10.76 10.79 0.81
CA TYR A 159 11.99 10.53 1.56
C TYR A 159 12.00 11.23 2.93
N ASP A 160 11.46 12.43 3.00
CA ASP A 160 11.28 13.21 4.23
C ASP A 160 10.44 12.47 5.27
N LEU A 161 9.36 11.82 4.84
CA LEU A 161 8.54 10.98 5.72
C LEU A 161 9.31 9.74 6.15
N LEU A 162 10.02 9.07 5.23
CA LEU A 162 10.84 7.91 5.54
C LEU A 162 11.89 8.26 6.60
N GLU A 163 12.64 9.34 6.40
CA GLU A 163 13.66 9.81 7.33
C GLU A 163 13.06 10.21 8.69
N LYS A 164 11.92 10.91 8.69
CA LYS A 164 11.20 11.28 9.93
C LYS A 164 10.75 10.05 10.71
N ALA A 165 10.18 9.05 10.04
CA ALA A 165 9.73 7.80 10.68
C ALA A 165 10.90 7.01 11.27
N VAL A 166 12.01 6.90 10.53
CA VAL A 166 13.23 6.21 11.00
C VAL A 166 13.84 6.92 12.20
N ASN A 167 14.01 8.24 12.12
CA ASN A 167 14.59 9.02 13.21
C ASN A 167 13.75 8.92 14.49
N TRP A 168 12.43 9.03 14.37
CA TRP A 168 11.52 8.84 15.50
C TRP A 168 11.64 7.44 16.09
N ALA A 169 11.63 6.40 15.25
CA ALA A 169 11.71 5.02 15.72
C ALA A 169 13.03 4.74 16.47
N VAL A 170 14.14 5.24 15.93
CA VAL A 170 15.47 5.12 16.59
C VAL A 170 15.48 5.83 17.94
N ALA A 171 14.98 7.07 18.01
CA ALA A 171 14.94 7.85 19.26
C ALA A 171 14.09 7.20 20.36
N ASN A 172 13.09 6.40 19.97
CA ASN A 172 12.13 5.75 20.88
C ASN A 172 12.39 4.24 21.08
N GLY A 173 13.46 3.68 20.50
CA GLY A 173 13.79 2.25 20.62
C GLY A 173 12.78 1.33 19.91
N VAL A 174 12.07 1.86 18.91
CA VAL A 174 11.08 1.12 18.10
C VAL A 174 11.82 0.36 17.00
N LYS A 175 11.48 -0.92 16.82
CA LYS A 175 12.03 -1.73 15.72
C LYS A 175 11.37 -1.38 14.40
N ILE A 176 12.16 -1.37 13.32
CA ILE A 176 11.71 -0.99 11.99
C ILE A 176 11.78 -2.18 11.05
N THR A 177 10.70 -2.44 10.34
CA THR A 177 10.69 -3.30 9.16
C THR A 177 10.17 -2.50 7.98
N ILE A 178 10.73 -2.70 6.79
CA ILE A 178 10.39 -1.93 5.59
C ILE A 178 10.32 -2.83 4.36
N ASN A 179 9.31 -2.56 3.52
CA ASN A 179 9.22 -3.00 2.13
C ASN A 179 9.10 -1.75 1.24
N PRO A 180 10.22 -1.17 0.79
CA PRO A 180 10.18 0.08 0.02
C PRO A 180 9.59 -0.18 -1.36
N GLY A 181 8.84 0.78 -1.86
CA GLY A 181 8.39 0.79 -3.25
C GLY A 181 9.47 1.25 -4.22
N GLY A 182 9.21 1.11 -5.53
CA GLY A 182 10.16 1.52 -6.56
C GLY A 182 10.54 3.01 -6.53
N LYS A 183 9.66 3.88 -5.99
CA LYS A 183 9.99 5.31 -5.84
C LYS A 183 11.00 5.56 -4.71
N GLU A 184 10.88 4.83 -3.59
CA GLU A 184 11.85 4.88 -2.50
C GLU A 184 13.21 4.35 -2.97
N LEU A 185 13.23 3.20 -3.65
CA LEU A 185 14.44 2.62 -4.24
C LEU A 185 15.07 3.53 -5.28
N GLY A 186 14.24 4.26 -6.05
CA GLY A 186 14.68 5.24 -7.04
C GLY A 186 15.47 6.43 -6.47
N HIS A 187 15.46 6.65 -5.14
CA HIS A 187 16.37 7.60 -4.50
C HIS A 187 17.84 7.16 -4.55
N GLY A 188 18.09 5.88 -4.81
CA GLY A 188 19.41 5.29 -4.92
C GLY A 188 20.02 4.89 -3.58
N LEU A 189 20.93 3.91 -3.66
CA LEU A 189 21.56 3.31 -2.49
C LEU A 189 22.32 4.33 -1.62
N GLU A 190 22.98 5.30 -2.22
CA GLU A 190 23.75 6.31 -1.50
C GLU A 190 22.88 7.12 -0.55
N LYS A 191 21.65 7.48 -0.99
CA LYS A 191 20.71 8.23 -0.16
C LYS A 191 20.04 7.35 0.91
N LEU A 192 19.82 6.07 0.61
CA LEU A 192 19.20 5.12 1.53
C LEU A 192 20.19 4.56 2.56
N ARG A 193 21.48 4.46 2.23
CA ARG A 193 22.53 3.85 3.07
C ARG A 193 22.54 4.31 4.53
N PRO A 194 22.37 5.61 4.86
CA PRO A 194 22.34 6.06 6.24
C PRO A 194 21.18 5.46 7.05
N LEU A 195 20.07 5.11 6.39
CA LEU A 195 18.87 4.56 7.02
C LEU A 195 18.93 3.04 7.17
N LEU A 196 19.62 2.33 6.24
CA LEU A 196 19.64 0.85 6.20
C LEU A 196 20.09 0.22 7.50
N LYS A 197 21.06 0.81 8.20
CA LYS A 197 21.58 0.30 9.49
C LYS A 197 20.57 0.29 10.63
N HIS A 198 19.45 1.00 10.47
CA HIS A 198 18.41 1.12 11.48
C HIS A 198 17.25 0.12 11.26
N PHE A 199 17.20 -0.53 10.10
CA PHE A 199 16.14 -1.52 9.83
C PHE A 199 16.47 -2.86 10.49
N SER A 200 15.50 -3.39 11.24
CA SER A 200 15.56 -4.73 11.79
C SER A 200 15.30 -5.78 10.69
N ILE A 201 14.42 -5.44 9.73
CA ILE A 201 14.08 -6.28 8.59
C ILE A 201 13.92 -5.38 7.36
N PHE A 202 14.52 -5.80 6.24
CA PHE A 202 14.44 -5.12 4.95
C PHE A 202 13.96 -6.13 3.90
N TRP A 203 12.76 -5.91 3.38
CA TRP A 203 12.11 -6.81 2.43
C TRP A 203 12.25 -6.29 1.02
N LEU A 204 12.67 -7.13 0.10
CA LEU A 204 12.73 -6.84 -1.33
C LEU A 204 12.30 -8.07 -2.10
N ASN A 205 11.62 -7.87 -3.21
CA ASN A 205 11.48 -8.89 -4.22
C ASN A 205 12.78 -8.98 -5.08
N GLN A 206 12.86 -9.98 -5.96
CA GLN A 206 14.05 -10.22 -6.76
C GLN A 206 14.38 -9.05 -7.70
N GLU A 207 13.38 -8.42 -8.30
CA GLU A 207 13.56 -7.29 -9.23
C GLU A 207 14.03 -6.05 -8.49
N GLU A 208 13.44 -5.76 -7.34
CA GLU A 208 13.83 -4.66 -6.45
C GLU A 208 15.28 -4.83 -5.95
N ALA A 209 15.64 -6.05 -5.56
CA ALA A 209 17.00 -6.34 -5.10
C ALA A 209 18.05 -6.23 -6.23
N ALA A 210 17.67 -6.55 -7.46
CA ALA A 210 18.54 -6.42 -8.62
C ALA A 210 18.73 -4.95 -9.09
N GLY A 211 17.77 -4.07 -8.72
CA GLY A 211 17.79 -2.64 -9.07
C GLY A 211 18.53 -1.74 -8.06
N LEU A 212 18.95 -2.27 -6.91
CA LEU A 212 19.73 -1.59 -5.86
C LEU A 212 21.24 -1.68 -6.12
#